data_6fc412b47326e9d745d3ebcc7f7315cf
#
_entry.id   6fc412b47326e9d745d3ebcc7f7315cf
#
_cell.length_a   1.000
_cell.length_b   1.000
_cell.length_c   1.000
_cell.angle_alpha   90.00
_cell.angle_beta   90.00
_cell.angle_gamma   90.00
#
_symmetry.space_group_name_H-M   'P 1'
#
loop_
_entity.id
_entity.type
_entity.pdbx_description
1 polymer ?
#
loop_
_entity_poly.entity_id
_entity_poly.type
_entity_poly.pdbx_seq_one_letter_code
_entity_poly.pdbx_strand_id
1 'polypeptide(L)'
;MIKIETERLVLKKLVQADKERLVSLIGDFQVLKTLSKVPYPYTLDDADEWLERSHNQKFNLSIFLNHDLIGGVGLTPAEDDFYELGYWLGVEYWGQGYATESVRGLLNYAETNTPCEKFKANVFKENVASAKVLEKNGFKRLEDREVFSISRQENVPSVNYEYC
;
A
#
# COMPACT_ATOMS: atom_id res chain seq x y z
N MET A 1 3.63 5.39 19.11
CA MET A 1 3.57 5.54 17.64
C MET A 1 4.35 4.40 16.99
N ILE A 2 3.76 3.78 15.96
CA ILE A 2 4.39 2.63 15.30
C ILE A 2 5.58 3.07 14.46
N LYS A 3 6.70 2.38 14.67
CA LYS A 3 7.90 2.50 13.84
C LYS A 3 8.45 1.11 13.65
N ILE A 4 8.46 0.64 12.40
CA ILE A 4 8.95 -0.68 12.03
C ILE A 4 10.23 -0.52 11.24
N GLU A 5 11.30 -1.13 11.71
CA GLU A 5 12.58 -1.12 11.00
C GLU A 5 12.78 -2.46 10.31
N THR A 6 13.10 -2.42 9.02
CA THR A 6 13.45 -3.60 8.24
C THR A 6 14.93 -3.49 7.83
N GLU A 7 15.43 -4.40 7.02
CA GLU A 7 16.83 -4.37 6.62
C GLU A 7 17.26 -3.04 5.98
N ARG A 8 16.41 -2.48 5.11
CA ARG A 8 16.72 -1.25 4.36
C ARG A 8 15.76 -0.10 4.62
N LEU A 9 14.61 -0.35 5.25
CA LEU A 9 13.49 0.58 5.29
C LEU A 9 13.06 0.90 6.71
N VAL A 10 12.35 2.03 6.84
CA VAL A 10 11.62 2.38 8.06
C VAL A 10 10.17 2.63 7.67
N LEU A 11 9.25 1.96 8.35
CA LEU A 11 7.80 2.14 8.17
C LEU A 11 7.28 2.94 9.35
N LYS A 12 6.74 4.11 9.09
CA LYS A 12 6.23 5.02 10.13
C LYS A 12 5.17 5.95 9.58
N LYS A 13 4.51 6.71 10.45
CA LYS A 13 3.50 7.66 10.05
C LYS A 13 4.11 8.83 9.26
N LEU A 14 3.35 9.28 8.26
CA LEU A 14 3.62 10.48 7.51
C LEU A 14 3.44 11.71 8.40
N VAL A 15 4.24 12.74 8.20
CA VAL A 15 4.08 14.03 8.87
C VAL A 15 3.83 15.14 7.85
N GLN A 16 3.40 16.31 8.33
CA GLN A 16 3.03 17.43 7.45
C GLN A 16 4.17 17.84 6.50
N ALA A 17 5.41 17.74 6.95
CA ALA A 17 6.58 18.07 6.15
C ALA A 17 6.75 17.16 4.92
N ASP A 18 6.13 15.98 4.92
CA ASP A 18 6.25 15.02 3.82
C ASP A 18 5.22 15.25 2.71
N LYS A 19 4.29 16.18 2.89
CA LYS A 19 3.13 16.36 2.02
C LYS A 19 3.50 16.61 0.55
N GLU A 20 4.42 17.53 0.31
CA GLU A 20 4.82 17.87 -1.07
C GLU A 20 5.52 16.69 -1.75
N ARG A 21 6.36 15.98 -1.01
CA ARG A 21 7.03 14.78 -1.50
C ARG A 21 6.01 13.70 -1.85
N LEU A 22 5.00 13.51 -1.00
CA LEU A 22 3.91 12.56 -1.25
C LEU A 22 3.22 12.87 -2.57
N VAL A 23 2.81 14.12 -2.79
CA VAL A 23 2.16 14.53 -4.03
C VAL A 23 3.04 14.28 -5.25
N SER A 24 4.33 14.59 -5.13
CA SER A 24 5.30 14.37 -6.21
C SER A 24 5.42 12.90 -6.59
N LEU A 25 5.42 12.00 -5.61
CA LEU A 25 5.59 10.56 -5.86
C LEU A 25 4.30 9.90 -6.35
N ILE A 26 3.22 10.06 -5.60
CA ILE A 26 1.96 9.38 -5.90
C ILE A 26 1.21 10.04 -7.06
N GLY A 27 1.47 11.32 -7.33
CA GLY A 27 0.85 12.06 -8.41
C GLY A 27 1.28 11.63 -9.81
N ASP A 28 2.35 10.85 -9.92
CA ASP A 28 2.76 10.26 -11.19
C ASP A 28 1.68 9.26 -11.66
N PHE A 29 1.15 9.46 -12.86
CA PHE A 29 0.08 8.61 -13.37
C PHE A 29 0.48 7.14 -13.47
N GLN A 30 1.76 6.84 -13.68
CA GLN A 30 2.23 5.45 -13.69
C GLN A 30 2.02 4.77 -12.35
N VAL A 31 2.09 5.51 -11.25
CA VAL A 31 1.76 5.00 -9.92
C VAL A 31 0.25 4.95 -9.74
N LEU A 32 -0.43 6.05 -10.04
CA LEU A 32 -1.88 6.17 -9.81
C LEU A 32 -2.71 5.13 -10.56
N LYS A 33 -2.32 4.81 -11.79
CA LYS A 33 -3.07 3.83 -12.59
C LYS A 33 -3.06 2.42 -11.99
N THR A 34 -2.14 2.13 -11.06
CA THR A 34 -2.08 0.85 -10.36
C THR A 34 -2.92 0.83 -9.09
N LEU A 35 -3.45 1.97 -8.68
CA LEU A 35 -4.22 2.14 -7.45
C LEU A 35 -5.68 2.39 -7.79
N SER A 36 -6.59 1.76 -7.01
CA SER A 36 -8.02 1.87 -7.31
C SER A 36 -8.68 3.07 -6.65
N LYS A 37 -8.19 3.52 -5.50
CA LYS A 37 -8.91 4.48 -4.65
C LYS A 37 -8.30 5.89 -4.62
N VAL A 38 -7.31 6.15 -5.45
CA VAL A 38 -6.60 7.43 -5.45
C VAL A 38 -6.96 8.23 -6.70
N PRO A 39 -7.34 9.51 -6.56
CA PRO A 39 -7.77 10.30 -7.72
C PRO A 39 -6.61 10.79 -8.58
N TYR A 40 -6.90 11.11 -9.82
CA TYR A 40 -5.96 11.77 -10.73
C TYR A 40 -6.65 12.98 -11.36
N PRO A 41 -6.06 14.18 -11.35
CA PRO A 41 -4.75 14.52 -10.74
C PRO A 41 -4.80 14.48 -9.21
N TYR A 42 -3.65 14.18 -8.59
CA TYR A 42 -3.52 14.15 -7.15
C TYR A 42 -3.07 15.52 -6.64
N THR A 43 -3.87 16.13 -5.76
CA THR A 43 -3.65 17.50 -5.31
C THR A 43 -3.11 17.57 -3.88
N LEU A 44 -2.67 18.77 -3.47
CA LEU A 44 -2.28 19.01 -2.08
C LEU A 44 -3.45 18.80 -1.11
N ASP A 45 -4.69 19.10 -1.53
CA ASP A 45 -5.87 18.83 -0.72
C ASP A 45 -6.09 17.33 -0.51
N ASP A 46 -5.84 16.53 -1.55
CA ASP A 46 -5.89 15.07 -1.44
C ASP A 46 -4.86 14.57 -0.43
N ALA A 47 -3.67 15.15 -0.43
CA ALA A 47 -2.61 14.81 0.52
C ALA A 47 -2.99 15.19 1.96
N ASP A 48 -3.67 16.33 2.16
CA ASP A 48 -4.16 16.73 3.47
C ASP A 48 -5.17 15.71 4.02
N GLU A 49 -6.10 15.28 3.19
CA GLU A 49 -7.09 14.25 3.56
C GLU A 49 -6.40 12.91 3.88
N TRP A 50 -5.38 12.56 3.12
CA TRP A 50 -4.59 11.35 3.35
C TRP A 50 -3.87 11.39 4.69
N LEU A 51 -3.23 12.52 5.02
CA LEU A 51 -2.56 12.72 6.29
C LEU A 51 -3.52 12.53 7.47
N GLU A 52 -4.69 13.16 7.40
CA GLU A 52 -5.71 13.04 8.44
C GLU A 52 -6.18 11.59 8.59
N ARG A 53 -6.47 10.94 7.47
CA ARG A 53 -6.91 9.54 7.47
C ARG A 53 -5.85 8.60 8.03
N SER A 54 -4.59 8.80 7.65
CA SER A 54 -3.51 7.94 8.10
C SER A 54 -3.27 8.03 9.60
N HIS A 55 -3.48 9.20 10.20
CA HIS A 55 -3.37 9.37 11.64
C HIS A 55 -4.43 8.59 12.41
N ASN A 56 -5.60 8.37 11.80
CA ASN A 56 -6.72 7.66 12.41
C ASN A 56 -6.69 6.14 12.15
N GLN A 57 -5.81 5.66 11.30
CA GLN A 57 -5.69 4.24 10.95
C GLN A 57 -4.37 3.69 11.46
N LYS A 58 -4.44 2.77 12.42
CA LYS A 58 -3.28 2.24 13.14
C LYS A 58 -2.16 1.74 12.22
N PHE A 59 -2.52 0.97 11.20
CA PHE A 59 -1.56 0.31 10.31
C PHE A 59 -1.41 0.99 8.95
N ASN A 60 -1.75 2.24 8.83
CA ASN A 60 -1.49 3.01 7.63
C ASN A 60 -0.14 3.72 7.80
N LEU A 61 0.89 3.18 7.17
CA LEU A 61 2.27 3.64 7.33
C LEU A 61 2.86 4.07 5.99
N SER A 62 3.88 4.89 6.08
CA SER A 62 4.67 5.29 4.91
C SER A 62 6.03 4.64 4.94
N ILE A 63 6.63 4.47 3.77
CA ILE A 63 7.89 3.76 3.58
C ILE A 63 8.99 4.78 3.38
N PHE A 64 10.04 4.70 4.20
CA PHE A 64 11.20 5.59 4.13
C PHE A 64 12.48 4.80 3.86
N LEU A 65 13.28 5.31 2.94
CA LEU A 65 14.61 4.79 2.62
C LEU A 65 15.62 5.91 2.87
N ASN A 66 16.54 5.72 3.82
CA ASN A 66 17.54 6.74 4.18
C ASN A 66 16.91 8.12 4.46
N HIS A 67 15.82 8.13 5.23
CA HIS A 67 15.04 9.33 5.59
C HIS A 67 14.19 9.92 4.48
N ASP A 68 14.22 9.37 3.26
CA ASP A 68 13.38 9.84 2.17
C ASP A 68 12.11 9.02 2.05
N LEU A 69 10.97 9.68 1.92
CA LEU A 69 9.71 9.04 1.62
C LEU A 69 9.76 8.41 0.24
N ILE A 70 9.47 7.12 0.12
CA ILE A 70 9.46 6.40 -1.16
C ILE A 70 8.14 5.73 -1.50
N GLY A 71 7.24 5.58 -0.54
CA GLY A 71 5.96 4.92 -0.78
C GLY A 71 5.10 4.78 0.46
N GLY A 72 4.11 3.92 0.37
CA GLY A 72 3.21 3.63 1.48
C GLY A 72 2.82 2.16 1.55
N VAL A 73 2.49 1.71 2.75
CA VAL A 73 2.01 0.34 3.00
C VAL A 73 1.03 0.39 4.15
N GLY A 74 -0.09 -0.31 4.02
CA GLY A 74 -1.10 -0.26 5.06
C GLY A 74 -1.99 -1.49 5.12
N LEU A 75 -2.60 -1.67 6.29
CA LEU A 75 -3.61 -2.68 6.55
C LEU A 75 -4.85 -1.96 7.07
N THR A 76 -5.97 -2.15 6.40
CA THR A 76 -7.25 -1.54 6.77
C THR A 76 -8.22 -2.64 7.18
N PRO A 77 -8.95 -2.51 8.30
CA PRO A 77 -9.96 -3.48 8.67
C PRO A 77 -10.98 -3.67 7.53
N ALA A 78 -11.29 -4.91 7.25
CA ALA A 78 -12.19 -5.31 6.18
C ALA A 78 -13.25 -6.28 6.73
N GLU A 79 -14.04 -6.88 5.84
CA GLU A 79 -15.10 -7.82 6.22
C GLU A 79 -14.51 -9.13 6.78
N ASP A 80 -15.32 -9.84 7.59
CA ASP A 80 -15.01 -11.18 8.10
C ASP A 80 -13.67 -11.27 8.88
N ASP A 81 -13.35 -10.23 9.64
CA ASP A 81 -12.13 -10.14 10.43
C ASP A 81 -10.83 -10.13 9.60
N PHE A 82 -10.93 -9.86 8.31
CA PHE A 82 -9.77 -9.63 7.46
C PHE A 82 -9.24 -8.21 7.61
N TYR A 83 -7.93 -8.05 7.38
CA TYR A 83 -7.32 -6.78 7.04
C TYR A 83 -6.97 -6.76 5.57
N GLU A 84 -7.30 -5.68 4.90
CA GLU A 84 -6.95 -5.48 3.50
C GLU A 84 -5.61 -4.76 3.39
N LEU A 85 -4.68 -5.39 2.66
CA LEU A 85 -3.36 -4.85 2.40
C LEU A 85 -3.38 -3.95 1.16
N GLY A 86 -2.77 -2.78 1.29
CA GLY A 86 -2.49 -1.90 0.16
C GLY A 86 -1.06 -1.38 0.24
N TYR A 87 -0.44 -1.13 -0.90
CA TYR A 87 0.91 -0.58 -0.95
C TYR A 87 1.18 0.08 -2.30
N TRP A 88 2.13 1.00 -2.30
CA TRP A 88 2.59 1.68 -3.50
C TRP A 88 4.02 2.16 -3.31
N LEU A 89 4.71 2.38 -4.42
CA LEU A 89 6.06 2.98 -4.44
C LEU A 89 6.13 4.01 -5.56
N GLY A 90 6.94 5.03 -5.35
CA GLY A 90 7.34 5.93 -6.43
C GLY A 90 8.06 5.15 -7.52
N VAL A 91 7.89 5.56 -8.78
CA VAL A 91 8.41 4.83 -9.95
C VAL A 91 9.91 4.54 -9.86
N GLU A 92 10.69 5.49 -9.34
CA GLU A 92 12.14 5.35 -9.21
C GLU A 92 12.57 4.18 -8.31
N TYR A 93 11.66 3.71 -7.45
CA TYR A 93 11.96 2.68 -6.46
C TYR A 93 11.42 1.30 -6.84
N TRP A 94 10.83 1.17 -8.03
CA TRP A 94 10.30 -0.10 -8.51
C TRP A 94 11.44 -1.08 -8.84
N GLY A 95 11.13 -2.38 -8.73
CA GLY A 95 12.04 -3.44 -9.17
C GLY A 95 13.25 -3.69 -8.26
N GLN A 96 13.25 -3.19 -7.03
CA GLN A 96 14.36 -3.32 -6.10
C GLN A 96 14.02 -4.10 -4.82
N GLY A 97 12.81 -4.67 -4.76
CA GLY A 97 12.38 -5.48 -3.63
C GLY A 97 11.83 -4.69 -2.44
N TYR A 98 11.70 -3.37 -2.54
CA TYR A 98 11.22 -2.57 -1.42
C TYR A 98 9.76 -2.85 -1.04
N ALA A 99 8.88 -3.09 -2.01
CA ALA A 99 7.49 -3.42 -1.72
C ALA A 99 7.40 -4.74 -0.96
N THR A 100 8.11 -5.76 -1.42
CA THR A 100 8.15 -7.07 -0.76
C THR A 100 8.65 -6.95 0.67
N GLU A 101 9.71 -6.19 0.87
CA GLU A 101 10.31 -5.97 2.20
C GLU A 101 9.35 -5.22 3.14
N SER A 102 8.70 -4.17 2.66
CA SER A 102 7.77 -3.38 3.46
C SER A 102 6.52 -4.17 3.85
N VAL A 103 5.98 -4.94 2.92
CA VAL A 103 4.81 -5.79 3.19
C VAL A 103 5.17 -6.84 4.25
N ARG A 104 6.31 -7.50 4.11
CA ARG A 104 6.75 -8.50 5.09
C ARG A 104 6.91 -7.88 6.49
N GLY A 105 7.51 -6.70 6.56
CA GLY A 105 7.70 -6.01 7.84
C GLY A 105 6.38 -5.67 8.51
N LEU A 106 5.42 -5.17 7.74
CA LEU A 106 4.12 -4.81 8.28
C LEU A 106 3.32 -6.04 8.72
N LEU A 107 3.31 -7.10 7.90
CA LEU A 107 2.60 -8.34 8.25
C LEU A 107 3.16 -8.98 9.52
N ASN A 108 4.47 -9.07 9.65
CA ASN A 108 5.10 -9.62 10.85
C ASN A 108 4.73 -8.80 12.09
N TYR A 109 4.73 -7.49 11.98
CA TYR A 109 4.33 -6.62 13.08
C TYR A 109 2.85 -6.80 13.44
N ALA A 110 1.98 -6.86 12.44
CA ALA A 110 0.54 -7.01 12.66
C ALA A 110 0.20 -8.35 13.30
N GLU A 111 0.80 -9.44 12.83
CA GLU A 111 0.58 -10.78 13.40
C GLU A 111 0.97 -10.86 14.88
N THR A 112 2.03 -10.15 15.26
CA THR A 112 2.50 -10.11 16.65
C THR A 112 1.64 -9.21 17.53
N ASN A 113 1.09 -8.12 16.99
CA ASN A 113 0.47 -7.06 17.78
C ASN A 113 -1.05 -6.98 17.64
N THR A 114 -1.67 -7.87 16.88
CA THR A 114 -3.13 -7.96 16.78
C THR A 114 -3.60 -9.41 16.83
N PRO A 115 -4.86 -9.66 17.21
CA PRO A 115 -5.42 -11.01 17.12
C PRO A 115 -5.79 -11.41 15.70
N CYS A 116 -5.72 -10.51 14.72
CA CYS A 116 -6.07 -10.81 13.34
C CYS A 116 -4.88 -11.45 12.62
N GLU A 117 -5.14 -12.61 12.03
CA GLU A 117 -4.15 -13.37 11.27
C GLU A 117 -4.56 -13.55 9.81
N LYS A 118 -5.63 -12.85 9.40
CA LYS A 118 -6.21 -12.99 8.05
C LYS A 118 -6.02 -11.70 7.27
N PHE A 119 -5.33 -11.82 6.15
CA PHE A 119 -5.04 -10.68 5.29
C PHE A 119 -5.52 -10.96 3.86
N LYS A 120 -6.04 -9.95 3.20
CA LYS A 120 -6.41 -10.02 1.79
C LYS A 120 -5.88 -8.84 1.03
N ALA A 121 -5.79 -8.97 -0.28
CA ALA A 121 -5.37 -7.90 -1.16
C ALA A 121 -5.98 -8.08 -2.54
N ASN A 122 -6.24 -6.98 -3.22
CA ASN A 122 -6.67 -6.98 -4.61
C ASN A 122 -5.61 -6.24 -5.44
N VAL A 123 -5.21 -6.86 -6.53
CA VAL A 123 -4.28 -6.23 -7.47
C VAL A 123 -4.87 -6.26 -8.87
N PHE A 124 -4.56 -5.26 -9.67
CA PHE A 124 -4.95 -5.29 -11.08
C PHE A 124 -4.26 -6.45 -11.78
N LYS A 125 -5.03 -7.18 -12.58
CA LYS A 125 -4.55 -8.39 -13.26
C LYS A 125 -3.32 -8.11 -14.13
N GLU A 126 -3.24 -6.94 -14.72
CA GLU A 126 -2.12 -6.48 -15.53
C GLU A 126 -0.85 -6.17 -14.70
N ASN A 127 -0.99 -5.99 -13.38
CA ASN A 127 0.12 -5.63 -12.50
C ASN A 127 0.83 -6.89 -11.99
N VAL A 128 1.65 -7.50 -12.84
CA VAL A 128 2.39 -8.72 -12.53
C VAL A 128 3.38 -8.53 -11.39
N ALA A 129 4.01 -7.36 -11.31
CA ALA A 129 4.96 -7.05 -10.24
C ALA A 129 4.30 -7.09 -8.86
N SER A 130 3.09 -6.52 -8.76
CA SER A 130 2.34 -6.51 -7.51
C SER A 130 1.90 -7.91 -7.10
N ALA A 131 1.48 -8.74 -8.06
CA ALA A 131 1.16 -10.15 -7.81
C ALA A 131 2.36 -10.90 -7.21
N LYS A 132 3.55 -10.65 -7.73
CA LYS A 132 4.78 -11.28 -7.21
C LYS A 132 5.09 -10.86 -5.77
N VAL A 133 4.84 -9.59 -5.42
CA VAL A 133 5.00 -9.12 -4.05
C VAL A 133 4.11 -9.92 -3.10
N LEU A 134 2.86 -10.13 -3.46
CA LEU A 134 1.92 -10.89 -2.66
C LEU A 134 2.34 -12.36 -2.54
N GLU A 135 2.68 -12.99 -3.63
CA GLU A 135 3.10 -14.40 -3.65
C GLU A 135 4.35 -14.63 -2.79
N LYS A 136 5.34 -13.74 -2.88
CA LYS A 136 6.56 -13.81 -2.06
C LYS A 136 6.28 -13.66 -0.58
N ASN A 137 5.16 -13.03 -0.21
CA ASN A 137 4.75 -12.86 1.17
C ASN A 137 3.74 -13.92 1.64
N GLY A 138 3.54 -14.97 0.85
CA GLY A 138 2.71 -16.10 1.24
C GLY A 138 1.24 -15.98 0.91
N PHE A 139 0.85 -14.94 0.17
CA PHE A 139 -0.54 -14.80 -0.27
C PHE A 139 -0.83 -15.79 -1.39
N LYS A 140 -2.04 -16.34 -1.37
CA LYS A 140 -2.54 -17.27 -2.39
C LYS A 140 -3.54 -16.57 -3.27
N ARG A 141 -3.39 -16.79 -4.58
CA ARG A 141 -4.33 -16.29 -5.57
C ARG A 141 -5.66 -17.03 -5.42
N LEU A 142 -6.75 -16.26 -5.39
CA LEU A 142 -8.09 -16.80 -5.35
C LEU A 142 -8.83 -16.54 -6.66
N GLU A 143 -9.73 -15.59 -6.68
CA GLU A 143 -10.64 -15.38 -7.79
C GLU A 143 -10.37 -14.10 -8.57
N ASP A 144 -10.75 -14.10 -9.83
CA ASP A 144 -10.74 -12.90 -10.66
C ASP A 144 -11.92 -12.01 -10.26
N ARG A 145 -11.67 -10.70 -10.28
CA ARG A 145 -12.68 -9.67 -9.96
C ARG A 145 -12.54 -8.49 -10.89
N GLU A 146 -13.48 -7.56 -10.79
CA GLU A 146 -13.34 -6.23 -11.37
C GLU A 146 -13.39 -5.22 -10.24
N VAL A 147 -12.51 -4.20 -10.32
CA VAL A 147 -12.46 -3.12 -9.34
C VAL A 147 -12.50 -1.80 -10.10
N PHE A 148 -13.37 -0.89 -9.64
CA PHE A 148 -13.42 0.44 -10.24
C PHE A 148 -12.19 1.25 -9.85
N SER A 149 -11.48 1.78 -10.85
CA SER A 149 -10.32 2.63 -10.64
C SER A 149 -10.74 4.10 -10.74
N ILE A 150 -10.56 4.84 -9.66
CA ILE A 150 -10.90 6.27 -9.62
C ILE A 150 -10.00 7.06 -10.58
N SER A 151 -8.70 6.77 -10.61
CA SER A 151 -7.77 7.47 -11.49
C SER A 151 -8.02 7.21 -12.97
N ARG A 152 -8.44 5.98 -13.31
CA ARG A 152 -8.69 5.56 -14.70
C ARG A 152 -10.14 5.74 -15.11
N GLN A 153 -11.05 5.96 -14.18
CA GLN A 153 -12.50 6.10 -14.41
C GLN A 153 -13.09 4.92 -15.19
N GLU A 154 -12.65 3.70 -14.86
CA GLU A 154 -13.11 2.47 -15.48
C GLU A 154 -13.02 1.29 -14.52
N ASN A 155 -13.76 0.23 -14.81
CA ASN A 155 -13.59 -1.04 -14.12
C ASN A 155 -12.36 -1.74 -14.68
N VAL A 156 -11.48 -2.23 -13.81
CA VAL A 156 -10.23 -2.87 -14.20
C VAL A 156 -10.23 -4.31 -13.72
N PRO A 157 -9.90 -5.28 -14.61
CA PRO A 157 -9.74 -6.68 -14.19
C PRO A 157 -8.74 -6.80 -13.05
N SER A 158 -9.12 -7.50 -12.00
CA SER A 158 -8.34 -7.61 -10.77
C SER A 158 -8.32 -9.05 -10.27
N VAL A 159 -7.41 -9.35 -9.37
CA VAL A 159 -7.30 -10.66 -8.73
C VAL A 159 -7.30 -10.48 -7.23
N ASN A 160 -8.09 -11.29 -6.55
CA ASN A 160 -8.13 -11.33 -5.09
C ASN A 160 -7.11 -12.34 -4.56
N TYR A 161 -6.37 -11.95 -3.52
CA TYR A 161 -5.40 -12.77 -2.83
C TYR A 161 -5.73 -12.85 -1.35
N GLU A 162 -5.42 -13.96 -0.72
CA GLU A 162 -5.59 -14.12 0.73
C GLU A 162 -4.37 -14.77 1.37
N TYR A 163 -4.17 -14.41 2.63
CA TYR A 163 -3.13 -14.95 3.50
C TYR A 163 -3.77 -15.27 4.86
N CYS A 164 -3.58 -16.48 5.31
CA CYS A 164 -4.04 -16.95 6.62
C CYS A 164 -2.92 -17.65 7.38
#